data_42b96860331a0f606299e4ae0b85c065
#
_entry.id   42b96860331a0f606299e4ae0b85c065
#
_cell.length_a   1.000
_cell.length_b   1.000
_cell.length_c   1.000
_cell.angle_alpha   90.00
_cell.angle_beta   90.00
_cell.angle_gamma   90.00
#
_symmetry.space_group_name_H-M   'P 1'
#
loop_
_entity.id
_entity.type
_entity.pdbx_description
1 polymer ?
#
loop_
_entity_poly.entity_id
_entity_poly.type
_entity_poly.pdbx_seq_one_letter_code
_entity_poly.pdbx_strand_id
1 'polypeptide(L)'
;MPAMPDAEDVRRIALSLPDTTEKIAWSMPTFRVAGKMFATLPEEETSVAVRCPKVERDELVLAEPKKFWIADHEASFAWVRARLDALEDEGELRIILADSWRQAAPNRLLEAHPRLGLPTEA
;
A
#
# COMPACT_ATOMS: atom_id res chain seq x y z
N MET A 1 12.73 -2.12 21.35
CA MET A 1 12.44 -1.05 20.38
C MET A 1 11.77 -1.68 19.18
N PRO A 2 10.58 -1.23 18.80
CA PRO A 2 10.03 -1.70 17.57
C PRO A 2 10.89 -1.23 16.41
N ALA A 3 11.25 -2.14 15.52
CA ALA A 3 11.97 -1.79 14.32
C ALA A 3 11.02 -1.05 13.37
N MET A 4 11.55 -0.13 12.58
CA MET A 4 10.77 0.50 11.53
C MET A 4 10.39 -0.54 10.48
N PRO A 5 9.21 -0.40 9.83
CA PRO A 5 8.81 -1.31 8.78
C PRO A 5 9.84 -1.39 7.65
N ASP A 6 9.99 -2.58 7.10
CA ASP A 6 10.89 -2.83 5.98
C ASP A 6 10.16 -3.62 4.88
N ALA A 7 10.89 -3.96 3.83
CA ALA A 7 10.33 -4.68 2.68
C ALA A 7 9.74 -6.04 3.07
N GLU A 8 10.35 -6.74 4.02
CA GLU A 8 9.82 -8.02 4.48
C GLU A 8 8.48 -7.85 5.20
N ASP A 9 8.33 -6.76 5.96
CA ASP A 9 7.06 -6.43 6.60
C ASP A 9 5.98 -6.14 5.54
N VAL A 10 6.32 -5.43 4.47
CA VAL A 10 5.40 -5.21 3.36
C VAL A 10 4.92 -6.54 2.79
N ARG A 11 5.85 -7.46 2.50
CA ARG A 11 5.51 -8.76 1.93
C ARG A 11 4.61 -9.55 2.88
N ARG A 12 4.98 -9.64 4.13
CA ARG A 12 4.22 -10.40 5.14
C ARG A 12 2.81 -9.85 5.30
N ILE A 13 2.67 -8.55 5.45
CA ILE A 13 1.36 -7.92 5.65
C ILE A 13 0.51 -8.03 4.40
N ALA A 14 1.06 -7.72 3.23
CA ALA A 14 0.31 -7.80 1.98
C ALA A 14 -0.22 -9.21 1.75
N LEU A 15 0.62 -10.22 1.95
CA LEU A 15 0.22 -11.62 1.74
C LEU A 15 -0.76 -12.13 2.80
N SER A 16 -0.89 -11.42 3.93
CA SER A 16 -1.89 -11.77 4.95
C SER A 16 -3.29 -11.31 4.56
N LEU A 17 -3.41 -10.41 3.58
CA LEU A 17 -4.71 -9.91 3.13
C LEU A 17 -5.40 -10.95 2.23
N PRO A 18 -6.74 -11.02 2.25
CA PRO A 18 -7.47 -12.06 1.52
C PRO A 18 -7.19 -12.09 0.01
N ASP A 19 -7.07 -13.27 -0.56
CA ASP A 19 -6.88 -13.51 -2.00
C ASP A 19 -5.69 -12.75 -2.61
N THR A 20 -4.64 -12.51 -1.82
CA THR A 20 -3.47 -11.77 -2.27
C THR A 20 -2.37 -12.74 -2.72
N THR A 21 -1.79 -12.45 -3.87
CA THR A 21 -0.64 -13.18 -4.41
C THR A 21 0.48 -12.20 -4.71
N GLU A 22 1.72 -12.69 -4.63
CA GLU A 22 2.90 -11.94 -5.04
C GLU A 22 3.31 -12.39 -6.44
N LYS A 23 3.63 -11.43 -7.29
CA LYS A 23 4.11 -11.71 -8.64
C LYS A 23 5.21 -10.72 -8.99
N ILE A 24 6.29 -11.22 -9.58
CA ILE A 24 7.35 -10.35 -10.08
C ILE A 24 6.93 -9.77 -11.42
N ALA A 25 6.95 -8.44 -11.53
CA ALA A 25 6.69 -7.72 -12.76
C ALA A 25 7.67 -6.55 -12.83
N TRP A 26 8.22 -6.29 -14.02
CA TRP A 26 9.23 -5.24 -14.20
C TRP A 26 10.39 -5.37 -13.21
N SER A 27 10.80 -6.60 -12.91
CA SER A 27 11.86 -6.92 -11.94
C SER A 27 11.53 -6.49 -10.49
N MET A 28 10.27 -6.23 -10.17
CA MET A 28 9.82 -5.82 -8.84
C MET A 28 8.75 -6.75 -8.29
N PRO A 29 8.74 -7.00 -6.98
CA PRO A 29 7.59 -7.65 -6.36
C PRO A 29 6.33 -6.81 -6.50
N THR A 30 5.26 -7.43 -6.97
CA THR A 30 3.93 -6.80 -7.03
C THR A 30 2.95 -7.66 -6.26
N PHE A 31 2.02 -7.03 -5.56
CA PHE A 31 1.00 -7.71 -4.77
C PHE A 31 -0.36 -7.45 -5.38
N ARG A 32 -1.10 -8.53 -5.64
CA ARG A 32 -2.35 -8.48 -6.38
C ARG A 32 -3.46 -9.17 -5.61
N VAL A 33 -4.64 -8.58 -5.63
CA VAL A 33 -5.86 -9.19 -5.11
C VAL A 33 -6.76 -9.52 -6.29
N ALA A 34 -7.15 -10.79 -6.43
CA ALA A 34 -7.94 -11.25 -7.58
C ALA A 34 -7.35 -10.78 -8.91
N GLY A 35 -6.02 -10.79 -9.03
CA GLY A 35 -5.30 -10.39 -10.24
C GLY A 35 -5.05 -8.90 -10.40
N LYS A 36 -5.60 -8.04 -9.54
CA LYS A 36 -5.44 -6.59 -9.65
C LYS A 36 -4.39 -6.08 -8.66
N MET A 37 -3.39 -5.38 -9.17
CA MET A 37 -2.27 -4.89 -8.37
C MET A 37 -2.70 -3.81 -7.39
N PHE A 38 -2.29 -3.93 -6.13
CA PHE A 38 -2.57 -2.92 -5.11
C PHE A 38 -1.31 -2.43 -4.39
N ALA A 39 -0.17 -3.09 -4.56
CA ALA A 39 1.09 -2.63 -3.97
C ALA A 39 2.27 -3.14 -4.79
N THR A 40 3.35 -2.36 -4.80
CA THR A 40 4.63 -2.79 -5.38
C THR A 40 5.76 -2.39 -4.46
N LEU A 41 6.87 -3.16 -4.50
CA LEU A 41 8.11 -2.80 -3.86
C LEU A 41 9.07 -2.32 -4.93
N PRO A 42 9.35 -0.99 -5.00
CA PRO A 42 10.35 -0.47 -5.91
C PRO A 42 11.74 -1.08 -5.67
N GLU A 43 12.61 -0.99 -6.65
CA GLU A 43 13.92 -1.66 -6.68
C GLU A 43 14.76 -1.45 -5.42
N GLU A 44 14.74 -0.23 -4.86
CA GLU A 44 15.52 0.09 -3.65
C GLU A 44 14.96 -0.57 -2.39
N GLU A 45 13.72 -1.05 -2.43
CA GLU A 45 13.03 -1.65 -1.28
C GLU A 45 12.96 -0.75 -0.04
N THR A 46 13.07 0.57 -0.24
CA THR A 46 12.97 1.56 0.84
C THR A 46 11.61 2.25 0.89
N SER A 47 10.76 1.95 -0.08
CA SER A 47 9.42 2.51 -0.18
C SER A 47 8.43 1.45 -0.63
N VAL A 48 7.16 1.75 -0.50
CA VAL A 48 6.07 0.94 -1.06
C VAL A 48 5.17 1.85 -1.89
N ALA A 49 4.79 1.40 -3.09
CA ALA A 49 3.83 2.11 -3.92
C ALA A 49 2.45 1.47 -3.73
N VAL A 50 1.44 2.28 -3.48
CA VAL A 50 0.08 1.82 -3.21
C VAL A 50 -0.93 2.68 -3.96
N ARG A 51 -2.15 2.17 -4.09
CA ARG A 51 -3.25 2.94 -4.69
C ARG A 51 -3.69 4.04 -3.76
N CYS A 52 -3.95 5.21 -4.34
CA CYS A 52 -4.49 6.35 -3.60
C CYS A 52 -5.20 7.27 -4.59
N PRO A 53 -6.48 7.59 -4.39
CA PRO A 53 -7.17 8.55 -5.25
C PRO A 53 -6.39 9.87 -5.31
N LYS A 54 -6.35 10.48 -6.48
CA LYS A 54 -5.48 11.66 -6.73
C LYS A 54 -5.73 12.81 -5.77
N VAL A 55 -6.99 13.08 -5.40
CA VAL A 55 -7.31 14.17 -4.46
C VAL A 55 -6.72 13.87 -3.08
N GLU A 56 -6.94 12.65 -2.57
CA GLU A 56 -6.38 12.24 -1.28
C GLU A 56 -4.86 12.20 -1.33
N ARG A 57 -4.30 11.74 -2.45
CA ARG A 57 -2.85 11.69 -2.66
C ARG A 57 -2.21 13.07 -2.52
N ASP A 58 -2.80 14.07 -3.19
CA ASP A 58 -2.27 15.43 -3.13
C ASP A 58 -2.33 15.98 -1.71
N GLU A 59 -3.38 15.67 -0.96
CA GLU A 59 -3.50 16.07 0.44
C GLU A 59 -2.45 15.38 1.31
N LEU A 60 -2.20 14.09 1.11
CA LEU A 60 -1.18 13.36 1.86
C LEU A 60 0.22 13.91 1.61
N VAL A 61 0.56 14.17 0.37
CA VAL A 61 1.88 14.69 0.00
C VAL A 61 2.07 16.09 0.58
N LEU A 62 1.03 16.91 0.57
CA LEU A 62 1.09 18.25 1.14
C LEU A 62 1.23 18.21 2.66
N ALA A 63 0.49 17.32 3.33
CA ALA A 63 0.50 17.21 4.79
C ALA A 63 1.77 16.54 5.34
N GLU A 64 2.27 15.52 4.64
CA GLU A 64 3.41 14.73 5.11
C GLU A 64 4.43 14.47 3.99
N PRO A 65 5.09 15.54 3.50
CA PRO A 65 6.00 15.40 2.34
C PRO A 65 7.24 14.56 2.61
N LYS A 66 7.60 14.34 3.87
CA LYS A 66 8.72 13.46 4.22
C LYS A 66 8.34 11.99 4.16
N LYS A 67 7.06 11.69 4.22
CA LYS A 67 6.54 10.33 4.24
C LYS A 67 6.04 9.89 2.86
N PHE A 68 5.31 10.76 2.18
CA PHE A 68 4.66 10.44 0.90
C PHE A 68 5.19 11.29 -0.23
N TRP A 69 5.32 10.67 -1.41
CA TRP A 69 5.65 11.42 -2.63
C TRP A 69 5.05 10.73 -3.85
N ILE A 70 5.08 11.44 -4.97
CA ILE A 70 4.55 10.95 -6.23
C ILE A 70 5.73 10.72 -7.17
N ALA A 71 5.92 9.46 -7.62
CA ALA A 71 6.95 9.17 -8.61
C ALA A 71 6.49 9.68 -9.98
N ASP A 72 7.41 10.26 -10.76
CA ASP A 72 7.08 10.89 -12.04
C ASP A 72 6.29 9.98 -12.97
N HIS A 73 6.71 8.73 -13.09
CA HIS A 73 6.05 7.77 -13.99
C HIS A 73 4.70 7.28 -13.45
N GLU A 74 4.38 7.59 -12.21
CA GLU A 74 3.10 7.23 -11.57
C GLU A 74 2.15 8.41 -11.44
N ALA A 75 2.60 9.61 -11.79
CA ALA A 75 1.83 10.83 -11.55
C ALA A 75 0.47 10.85 -12.27
N SER A 76 0.36 10.23 -13.42
CA SER A 76 -0.90 10.17 -14.18
C SER A 76 -1.87 9.10 -13.66
N PHE A 77 -1.42 8.25 -12.75
CA PHE A 77 -2.23 7.19 -12.17
C PHE A 77 -2.54 7.51 -10.70
N ALA A 78 -3.55 6.86 -10.15
CA ALA A 78 -3.94 7.06 -8.75
C ALA A 78 -3.06 6.21 -7.81
N TRP A 79 -1.78 6.57 -7.72
CA TRP A 79 -0.77 5.90 -6.92
C TRP A 79 0.04 6.90 -6.12
N VAL A 80 0.51 6.46 -4.95
CA VAL A 80 1.40 7.24 -4.08
C VAL A 80 2.47 6.30 -3.53
N ARG A 81 3.64 6.85 -3.24
CA ARG A 81 4.71 6.10 -2.57
C ARG A 81 4.86 6.57 -1.14
N ALA A 82 5.14 5.62 -0.25
CA ALA A 82 5.40 5.88 1.16
C ALA A 82 6.80 5.39 1.50
N ARG A 83 7.59 6.23 2.19
CA ARG A 83 8.91 5.83 2.69
C ARG A 83 8.73 4.94 3.90
N LEU A 84 9.29 3.73 3.85
CA LEU A 84 9.11 2.76 4.92
C LEU A 84 9.75 3.25 6.24
N ASP A 85 10.90 3.90 6.16
CA ASP A 85 11.59 4.42 7.34
C ASP A 85 10.93 5.65 7.95
N ALA A 86 9.96 6.24 7.27
CA ALA A 86 9.21 7.39 7.79
C ALA A 86 7.87 6.99 8.41
N LEU A 87 7.48 5.72 8.30
CA LEU A 87 6.27 5.20 8.96
C LEU A 87 6.53 5.02 10.44
N GLU A 88 5.52 5.28 11.27
CA GLU A 88 5.67 5.19 12.72
C GLU A 88 5.90 3.75 13.18
N ASP A 89 5.13 2.82 12.61
CA ASP A 89 5.18 1.43 13.02
C ASP A 89 4.52 0.53 11.97
N GLU A 90 4.51 -0.76 12.26
CA GLU A 90 3.89 -1.76 11.41
C GLU A 90 2.38 -1.55 11.28
N GLY A 91 1.74 -0.99 12.31
CA GLY A 91 0.30 -0.69 12.28
C GLY A 91 -0.04 0.33 11.20
N GLU A 92 0.78 1.36 11.04
CA GLU A 92 0.59 2.35 9.98
C GLU A 92 0.74 1.71 8.60
N LEU A 93 1.74 0.87 8.42
CA LEU A 93 1.93 0.13 7.16
C LEU A 93 0.74 -0.76 6.85
N ARG A 94 0.20 -1.44 7.86
CA ARG A 94 -0.98 -2.30 7.69
C ARG A 94 -2.19 -1.51 7.22
N ILE A 95 -2.42 -0.33 7.79
CA ILE A 95 -3.52 0.55 7.39
C ILE A 95 -3.37 0.95 5.92
N ILE A 96 -2.17 1.35 5.53
CA ILE A 96 -1.88 1.78 4.15
C ILE A 96 -2.13 0.64 3.15
N LEU A 97 -1.63 -0.55 3.45
CA LEU A 97 -1.79 -1.71 2.58
C LEU A 97 -3.24 -2.18 2.51
N ALA A 98 -3.95 -2.21 3.63
CA ALA A 98 -5.34 -2.64 3.66
C ALA A 98 -6.25 -1.68 2.91
N ASP A 99 -6.01 -0.38 3.03
CA ASP A 99 -6.76 0.63 2.28
C ASP A 99 -6.56 0.44 0.77
N SER A 100 -5.32 0.22 0.34
CA SER A 100 -5.02 -0.02 -1.07
C SER A 100 -5.64 -1.32 -1.58
N TRP A 101 -5.59 -2.38 -0.77
CA TRP A 101 -6.25 -3.66 -1.08
C TRP A 101 -7.74 -3.43 -1.33
N ARG A 102 -8.39 -2.66 -0.46
CA ARG A 102 -9.82 -2.39 -0.60
C ARG A 102 -10.15 -1.69 -1.92
N GLN A 103 -9.29 -0.81 -2.39
CA GLN A 103 -9.49 -0.12 -3.67
C GLN A 103 -9.39 -1.05 -4.87
N ALA A 104 -8.67 -2.15 -4.76
CA ALA A 104 -8.46 -3.10 -5.85
C ALA A 104 -9.38 -4.33 -5.77
N ALA A 105 -9.87 -4.66 -4.58
CA ALA A 105 -10.62 -5.88 -4.34
C ALA A 105 -11.99 -5.87 -5.04
N PRO A 106 -12.42 -7.01 -5.61
CA PRO A 106 -13.75 -7.11 -6.18
C PRO A 106 -14.83 -7.11 -5.11
N ASN A 107 -16.07 -6.79 -5.50
CA ASN A 107 -17.19 -6.66 -4.57
C ASN A 107 -17.38 -7.89 -3.68
N ARG A 108 -17.20 -9.10 -4.21
CA ARG A 108 -17.36 -10.33 -3.41
C ARG A 108 -16.43 -10.36 -2.19
N LEU A 109 -15.21 -9.82 -2.35
CA LEU A 109 -14.25 -9.75 -1.25
C LEU A 109 -14.57 -8.61 -0.29
N LEU A 110 -15.06 -7.48 -0.81
CA LEU A 110 -15.49 -6.38 0.04
C LEU A 110 -16.68 -6.79 0.91
N GLU A 111 -17.59 -7.56 0.37
CA GLU A 111 -18.75 -8.08 1.12
C GLU A 111 -18.32 -9.11 2.16
N ALA A 112 -17.35 -9.97 1.83
CA ALA A 112 -16.82 -10.97 2.77
C ALA A 112 -15.98 -10.34 3.87
N HIS A 113 -15.38 -9.17 3.62
CA HIS A 113 -14.49 -8.49 4.56
C HIS A 113 -14.86 -7.00 4.67
N PRO A 114 -16.06 -6.69 5.18
CA PRO A 114 -16.60 -5.33 5.08
C PRO A 114 -15.83 -4.27 5.88
N ARG A 115 -15.02 -4.67 6.85
CA ARG A 115 -14.26 -3.73 7.68
C ARG A 115 -12.79 -3.63 7.28
N LEU A 116 -12.32 -4.52 6.44
CA LEU A 116 -10.92 -4.53 6.03
C LEU A 116 -10.62 -3.32 5.15
N GLY A 117 -9.60 -2.56 5.52
CA GLY A 117 -9.22 -1.35 4.80
C GLY A 117 -10.04 -0.11 5.14
N LEU A 118 -11.01 -0.22 6.07
CA LEU A 118 -11.73 0.93 6.58
C LEU A 118 -11.03 1.48 7.82
N PRO A 119 -11.15 2.80 8.09
CA PRO A 119 -10.62 3.36 9.33
C PRO A 119 -11.24 2.66 10.54
N THR A 120 -10.39 2.29 11.51
CA THR A 120 -10.88 1.77 12.77
C THR A 120 -11.34 2.94 13.64
N GLU A 121 -12.53 2.84 14.16
CA GLU A 121 -13.00 3.81 15.13
C GLU A 121 -12.31 3.53 16.46
N ALA A 122 -11.77 4.58 17.04
CA ALA A 122 -11.11 4.49 18.33
C ALA A 122 -12.13 4.28 19.44
#